data_52e0c67c3b8e33c14f3d6c933e2789d2
#
_entry.id   52e0c67c3b8e33c14f3d6c933e2789d2
#
_cell.length_a   1.000
_cell.length_b   1.000
_cell.length_c   1.000
_cell.angle_alpha   90.00
_cell.angle_beta   90.00
_cell.angle_gamma   90.00
#
_symmetry.space_group_name_H-M   'P 1'
#
loop_
_entity.id
_entity.type
_entity.pdbx_description
1 polymer ?
#
loop_
_entity_poly.entity_id
_entity_poly.type
_entity_poly.pdbx_seq_one_letter_code
_entity_poly.pdbx_strand_id
1 'polypeptide(L)'
;MSWAPGLVAALSGGLLLGFATPPAVVPFAEWLVVPALAVWFAIATCGRRPLLHSYVFGCVHMAWFSWSVRHVLLPAYVGIVVVGGLYYLLATAAVRGLPARLRWVGFAIAVAGTFWLRAVMPEIHYPHGQPCHALYEWPLVCRAAVLGGEPLLNALLALVASSAWELGLSWRVAAPCWRRAARGSLVTAALCLGCVVAGNVISSGGRASAAAASGGEAVRVVAIEPGFHPFEVFSQPPAERRAWDERMLRERLLQPSKAALARGEDDVDLVVWPESILRDTLEIARIERGVARLLPHRLPASTARLVVGANVRRDGRLTPAAMALELPSGRVLGHQEKRWLVPGGEFLPFLSLLPASWSASVREQFRRAMGSLPDCARGVERPPMRTARGARFGALVCYDNGYPGPAAEQVERGAELLVVLSNEAWYRGGGELSQLVASSVMRACENVLPIVRCTQDGRSVAIDAGGAIVDQLPLAPAPQPGPRTLAVSLQRGTGKPPAFTWLRRSTGWISGLFVGLGALAGLWRWGRARRWAKGSVGGSLGAPG
;
A
#
# COMPACT_ATOMS: atom_id res chain seq x y z
N MET A 1 -25.84 -5.98 -23.59
CA MET A 1 -26.25 -6.77 -22.40
C MET A 1 -27.54 -6.20 -21.82
N SER A 2 -28.55 -7.00 -21.51
CA SER A 2 -29.73 -6.59 -20.74
C SER A 2 -29.30 -6.16 -19.33
N TRP A 3 -30.22 -5.65 -18.47
CA TRP A 3 -29.87 -5.21 -17.11
C TRP A 3 -29.29 -6.33 -16.25
N ALA A 4 -29.92 -7.50 -16.27
CA ALA A 4 -29.51 -8.64 -15.45
C ALA A 4 -28.11 -9.19 -15.80
N PRO A 5 -27.75 -9.46 -17.07
CA PRO A 5 -26.39 -9.89 -17.42
C PRO A 5 -25.32 -8.82 -17.11
N GLY A 6 -25.65 -7.53 -17.19
CA GLY A 6 -24.71 -6.47 -16.81
C GLY A 6 -24.42 -6.43 -15.31
N LEU A 7 -25.43 -6.68 -14.49
CA LEU A 7 -25.27 -6.77 -13.04
C LEU A 7 -24.46 -8.02 -12.65
N VAL A 8 -24.77 -9.20 -13.25
CA VAL A 8 -24.00 -10.43 -13.02
C VAL A 8 -22.54 -10.21 -13.38
N ALA A 9 -22.24 -9.59 -14.52
CA ALA A 9 -20.85 -9.28 -14.90
C ALA A 9 -20.17 -8.34 -13.90
N ALA A 10 -20.88 -7.37 -13.34
CA ALA A 10 -20.33 -6.45 -12.33
C ALA A 10 -20.01 -7.19 -11.02
N LEU A 11 -20.91 -8.02 -10.55
CA LEU A 11 -20.72 -8.82 -9.32
C LEU A 11 -19.58 -9.82 -9.47
N SER A 12 -19.62 -10.64 -10.55
CA SER A 12 -18.58 -11.65 -10.78
C SER A 12 -17.21 -11.03 -11.04
N GLY A 13 -17.14 -9.98 -11.87
CA GLY A 13 -15.87 -9.31 -12.16
C GLY A 13 -15.26 -8.62 -10.94
N GLY A 14 -16.08 -7.99 -10.10
CA GLY A 14 -15.64 -7.41 -8.84
C GLY A 14 -15.09 -8.46 -7.86
N LEU A 15 -15.75 -9.61 -7.75
CA LEU A 15 -15.26 -10.73 -6.97
C LEU A 15 -13.96 -11.32 -7.53
N LEU A 16 -13.87 -11.53 -8.86
CA LEU A 16 -12.64 -12.01 -9.50
C LEU A 16 -11.46 -11.09 -9.20
N LEU A 17 -11.65 -9.77 -9.27
CA LEU A 17 -10.59 -8.82 -8.92
C LEU A 17 -10.25 -8.87 -7.43
N GLY A 18 -11.25 -9.05 -6.57
CA GLY A 18 -11.05 -9.23 -5.13
C GLY A 18 -10.23 -10.48 -4.81
N PHE A 19 -10.52 -11.60 -5.46
CA PHE A 19 -9.74 -12.84 -5.29
C PHE A 19 -8.33 -12.74 -5.87
N ALA A 20 -8.14 -11.95 -6.92
CA ALA A 20 -6.83 -11.75 -7.56
C ALA A 20 -5.89 -10.88 -6.72
N THR A 21 -6.43 -9.95 -5.94
CA THR A 21 -5.59 -9.09 -5.10
C THR A 21 -5.20 -9.83 -3.81
N PRO A 22 -3.96 -9.69 -3.30
CA PRO A 22 -3.53 -10.44 -2.13
C PRO A 22 -4.46 -10.26 -0.92
N PRO A 23 -4.67 -11.34 -0.16
CA PRO A 23 -4.16 -12.67 -0.35
C PRO A 23 -4.97 -13.43 -1.39
N ALA A 24 -4.29 -14.15 -2.25
CA ALA A 24 -4.95 -15.20 -2.98
C ALA A 24 -5.36 -16.30 -2.00
N VAL A 25 -6.65 -16.44 -1.77
CA VAL A 25 -7.20 -17.52 -0.92
C VAL A 25 -7.09 -18.86 -1.67
N VAL A 26 -6.97 -18.79 -2.99
CA VAL A 26 -6.90 -19.93 -3.89
C VAL A 26 -5.59 -19.87 -4.67
N PRO A 27 -4.82 -20.96 -4.81
CA PRO A 27 -3.64 -21.00 -5.66
C PRO A 27 -3.95 -20.48 -7.07
N PHE A 28 -3.04 -19.71 -7.65
CA PHE A 28 -3.15 -19.10 -8.98
C PHE A 28 -4.26 -18.03 -9.12
N ALA A 29 -4.88 -17.59 -8.01
CA ALA A 29 -5.92 -16.56 -8.05
C ALA A 29 -5.41 -15.22 -8.58
N GLU A 30 -4.11 -14.96 -8.52
CA GLU A 30 -3.45 -13.77 -9.09
C GLU A 30 -3.72 -13.62 -10.60
N TRP A 31 -3.85 -14.71 -11.33
CA TRP A 31 -4.17 -14.69 -12.76
C TRP A 31 -5.59 -14.22 -13.08
N LEU A 32 -6.49 -14.21 -12.08
CA LEU A 32 -7.84 -13.70 -12.23
C LEU A 32 -7.88 -12.18 -12.45
N VAL A 33 -6.78 -11.46 -12.22
CA VAL A 33 -6.68 -10.02 -12.44
C VAL A 33 -6.99 -9.63 -13.88
N VAL A 34 -6.47 -10.39 -14.85
CA VAL A 34 -6.66 -10.11 -16.28
C VAL A 34 -8.12 -10.31 -16.71
N PRO A 35 -8.79 -11.45 -16.48
CA PRO A 35 -10.21 -11.60 -16.81
C PRO A 35 -11.10 -10.64 -16.02
N ALA A 36 -10.79 -10.29 -14.77
CA ALA A 36 -11.54 -9.30 -14.01
C ALA A 36 -11.49 -7.92 -14.68
N LEU A 37 -10.31 -7.45 -15.06
CA LEU A 37 -10.14 -6.19 -15.77
C LEU A 37 -10.79 -6.22 -17.17
N ALA A 38 -10.76 -7.38 -17.87
CA ALA A 38 -11.45 -7.54 -19.15
C ALA A 38 -12.97 -7.42 -19.00
N VAL A 39 -13.55 -7.98 -17.93
CA VAL A 39 -14.97 -7.81 -17.60
C VAL A 39 -15.29 -6.34 -17.31
N TRP A 40 -14.44 -5.63 -16.55
CA TRP A 40 -14.65 -4.20 -16.32
C TRP A 40 -14.56 -3.39 -17.63
N PHE A 41 -13.59 -3.68 -18.49
CA PHE A 41 -13.50 -3.08 -19.82
C PHE A 41 -14.76 -3.32 -20.66
N ALA A 42 -15.28 -4.53 -20.67
CA ALA A 42 -16.53 -4.87 -21.34
C ALA A 42 -17.74 -4.08 -20.81
N ILE A 43 -17.86 -3.96 -19.49
CA ILE A 43 -18.89 -3.13 -18.84
C ILE A 43 -18.75 -1.67 -19.29
N ALA A 44 -17.53 -1.13 -19.25
CA ALA A 44 -17.25 0.26 -19.60
C ALA A 44 -17.55 0.58 -21.06
N THR A 45 -17.29 -0.36 -21.99
CA THR A 45 -17.41 -0.10 -23.44
C THR A 45 -18.72 -0.56 -24.06
N CYS A 46 -19.25 -1.71 -23.63
CA CYS A 46 -20.42 -2.39 -24.24
C CYS A 46 -21.67 -2.39 -23.35
N GLY A 47 -21.57 -2.00 -22.08
CA GLY A 47 -22.68 -2.05 -21.13
C GLY A 47 -23.79 -1.02 -21.44
N ARG A 48 -25.07 -1.36 -21.15
CA ARG A 48 -26.21 -0.42 -21.27
C ARG A 48 -26.26 0.59 -20.13
N ARG A 49 -25.83 0.22 -18.92
CA ARG A 49 -25.71 1.09 -17.73
C ARG A 49 -24.28 1.06 -17.19
N PRO A 50 -23.29 1.49 -17.99
CA PRO A 50 -21.88 1.24 -17.68
C PRO A 50 -21.43 1.90 -16.38
N LEU A 51 -21.92 3.10 -16.06
CA LEU A 51 -21.56 3.80 -14.84
C LEU A 51 -22.05 3.07 -13.59
N LEU A 52 -23.33 2.64 -13.59
CA LEU A 52 -23.91 1.88 -12.48
C LEU A 52 -23.22 0.54 -12.28
N HIS A 53 -23.01 -0.22 -13.37
CA HIS A 53 -22.39 -1.54 -13.27
C HIS A 53 -20.92 -1.44 -12.88
N SER A 54 -20.17 -0.41 -13.32
CA SER A 54 -18.81 -0.16 -12.85
C SER A 54 -18.76 0.27 -11.39
N TYR A 55 -19.73 1.05 -10.93
CA TYR A 55 -19.87 1.37 -9.51
C TYR A 55 -20.07 0.11 -8.66
N VAL A 56 -21.01 -0.77 -9.07
CA VAL A 56 -21.26 -2.05 -8.39
C VAL A 56 -20.03 -2.95 -8.42
N PHE A 57 -19.35 -3.06 -9.58
CA PHE A 57 -18.08 -3.78 -9.70
C PHE A 57 -17.06 -3.27 -8.67
N GLY A 58 -16.89 -1.95 -8.58
CA GLY A 58 -15.98 -1.32 -7.63
C GLY A 58 -16.37 -1.58 -6.18
N CYS A 59 -17.66 -1.44 -5.83
CA CYS A 59 -18.13 -1.75 -4.47
C CYS A 59 -17.86 -3.21 -4.07
N VAL A 60 -18.10 -4.16 -4.97
CA VAL A 60 -17.85 -5.59 -4.71
C VAL A 60 -16.36 -5.86 -4.52
N HIS A 61 -15.51 -5.32 -5.39
CA HIS A 61 -14.06 -5.43 -5.23
C HIS A 61 -13.60 -4.84 -3.89
N MET A 62 -14.01 -3.60 -3.57
CA MET A 62 -13.65 -2.93 -2.32
C MET A 62 -14.14 -3.70 -1.09
N ALA A 63 -15.37 -4.21 -1.13
CA ALA A 63 -15.93 -4.97 -0.02
C ALA A 63 -15.15 -6.26 0.26
N TRP A 64 -14.71 -6.93 -0.78
CA TRP A 64 -13.98 -8.19 -0.64
C TRP A 64 -12.58 -7.97 -0.07
N PHE A 65 -11.76 -7.14 -0.73
CA PHE A 65 -10.36 -7.05 -0.34
C PHE A 65 -10.11 -6.25 0.94
N SER A 66 -11.01 -5.33 1.32
CA SER A 66 -10.92 -4.57 2.57
C SER A 66 -11.73 -5.16 3.73
N TRP A 67 -12.15 -6.42 3.61
CA TRP A 67 -13.06 -7.07 4.55
C TRP A 67 -12.59 -7.04 6.00
N SER A 68 -11.30 -7.14 6.28
CA SER A 68 -10.75 -7.12 7.63
C SER A 68 -10.76 -5.74 8.29
N VAL A 69 -10.88 -4.65 7.52
CA VAL A 69 -11.06 -3.29 8.09
C VAL A 69 -12.29 -3.18 9.00
N ARG A 70 -13.32 -3.99 8.77
CA ARG A 70 -14.50 -4.06 9.65
C ARG A 70 -14.15 -4.38 11.11
N HIS A 71 -13.05 -5.11 11.36
CA HIS A 71 -12.59 -5.45 12.71
C HIS A 71 -11.94 -4.24 13.40
N VAL A 72 -11.46 -3.29 12.61
CA VAL A 72 -10.90 -2.03 13.10
C VAL A 72 -12.01 -1.01 13.34
N LEU A 73 -12.82 -0.72 12.30
CA LEU A 73 -13.90 0.27 12.37
C LEU A 73 -14.93 0.03 11.26
N LEU A 74 -16.10 -0.50 11.61
CA LEU A 74 -17.16 -0.82 10.64
C LEU A 74 -17.61 0.38 9.78
N PRO A 75 -17.83 1.60 10.31
CA PRO A 75 -18.16 2.76 9.47
C PRO A 75 -17.07 3.10 8.45
N ALA A 76 -15.79 2.94 8.79
CA ALA A 76 -14.70 3.15 7.84
C ALA A 76 -14.73 2.11 6.72
N TYR A 77 -14.98 0.84 7.02
CA TYR A 77 -15.17 -0.21 6.02
C TYR A 77 -16.29 0.14 5.04
N VAL A 78 -17.47 0.54 5.54
CA VAL A 78 -18.60 0.94 4.68
C VAL A 78 -18.22 2.15 3.82
N GLY A 79 -17.55 3.15 4.40
CA GLY A 79 -17.04 4.32 3.67
C GLY A 79 -16.07 3.94 2.55
N ILE A 80 -15.13 3.04 2.81
CA ILE A 80 -14.18 2.51 1.81
C ILE A 80 -14.94 1.86 0.64
N VAL A 81 -15.94 1.04 0.92
CA VAL A 81 -16.74 0.36 -0.10
C VAL A 81 -17.50 1.36 -0.97
N VAL A 82 -18.26 2.25 -0.35
CA VAL A 82 -19.15 3.19 -1.06
C VAL A 82 -18.35 4.23 -1.86
N VAL A 83 -17.38 4.87 -1.22
CA VAL A 83 -16.54 5.88 -1.86
C VAL A 83 -15.58 5.23 -2.87
N GLY A 84 -15.04 4.05 -2.53
CA GLY A 84 -14.17 3.30 -3.43
C GLY A 84 -14.83 2.94 -4.76
N GLY A 85 -16.12 2.58 -4.75
CA GLY A 85 -16.89 2.33 -5.96
C GLY A 85 -16.97 3.52 -6.91
N LEU A 86 -16.97 4.76 -6.40
CA LEU A 86 -17.02 5.97 -7.21
C LEU A 86 -15.82 6.13 -8.15
N TYR A 87 -14.64 5.69 -7.76
CA TYR A 87 -13.45 5.76 -8.62
C TYR A 87 -13.62 4.92 -9.90
N TYR A 88 -14.27 3.75 -9.81
CA TYR A 88 -14.55 2.90 -10.96
C TYR A 88 -15.59 3.52 -11.90
N LEU A 89 -16.58 4.20 -11.34
CA LEU A 89 -17.56 4.98 -12.10
C LEU A 89 -16.87 6.12 -12.87
N LEU A 90 -16.00 6.90 -12.22
CA LEU A 90 -15.27 8.01 -12.82
C LEU A 90 -14.34 7.54 -13.95
N ALA A 91 -13.59 6.43 -13.73
CA ALA A 91 -12.78 5.82 -14.78
C ALA A 91 -13.61 5.42 -16.00
N THR A 92 -14.76 4.80 -15.77
CA THR A 92 -15.68 4.40 -16.85
C THR A 92 -16.23 5.62 -17.60
N ALA A 93 -16.54 6.71 -16.90
CA ALA A 93 -16.96 7.96 -17.54
C ALA A 93 -15.86 8.54 -18.43
N ALA A 94 -14.61 8.54 -17.97
CA ALA A 94 -13.45 8.98 -18.75
C ALA A 94 -13.27 8.15 -20.03
N VAL A 95 -13.30 6.81 -19.92
CA VAL A 95 -13.17 5.89 -21.06
C VAL A 95 -14.29 6.11 -22.09
N ARG A 96 -15.52 6.29 -21.63
CA ARG A 96 -16.67 6.52 -22.53
C ARG A 96 -16.60 7.86 -23.26
N GLY A 97 -15.92 8.84 -22.70
CA GLY A 97 -15.64 10.12 -23.35
C GLY A 97 -14.74 9.99 -24.59
N LEU A 98 -14.02 8.88 -24.76
CA LEU A 98 -13.10 8.67 -25.86
C LEU A 98 -13.79 8.08 -27.11
N PRO A 99 -13.24 8.36 -28.31
CA PRO A 99 -13.58 7.62 -29.52
C PRO A 99 -13.37 6.12 -29.33
N ALA A 100 -14.27 5.29 -29.90
CA ALA A 100 -14.25 3.83 -29.68
C ALA A 100 -12.87 3.19 -29.95
N ARG A 101 -12.17 3.66 -30.97
CA ARG A 101 -10.81 3.17 -31.34
C ARG A 101 -9.72 3.40 -30.28
N LEU A 102 -9.91 4.33 -29.34
CA LEU A 102 -8.95 4.69 -28.30
C LEU A 102 -9.34 4.14 -26.92
N ARG A 103 -10.51 3.52 -26.76
CA ARG A 103 -11.02 3.08 -25.47
C ARG A 103 -10.15 2.03 -24.79
N TRP A 104 -9.53 1.15 -25.55
CA TRP A 104 -8.66 0.11 -25.00
C TRP A 104 -7.39 0.68 -24.33
N VAL A 105 -6.73 1.68 -24.97
CA VAL A 105 -5.59 2.40 -24.38
C VAL A 105 -6.07 3.32 -23.25
N GLY A 106 -7.18 4.04 -23.49
CA GLY A 106 -7.76 4.92 -22.49
C GLY A 106 -8.19 4.18 -21.23
N PHE A 107 -8.62 2.93 -21.34
CA PHE A 107 -8.94 2.08 -20.19
C PHE A 107 -7.69 1.77 -19.36
N ALA A 108 -6.56 1.47 -20.00
CA ALA A 108 -5.31 1.24 -19.30
C ALA A 108 -4.86 2.45 -18.48
N ILE A 109 -4.92 3.64 -19.09
CA ILE A 109 -4.61 4.89 -18.39
C ILE A 109 -5.64 5.15 -17.26
N ALA A 110 -6.91 4.86 -17.51
CA ALA A 110 -7.97 5.04 -16.51
C ALA A 110 -7.80 4.11 -15.32
N VAL A 111 -7.41 2.85 -15.53
CA VAL A 111 -7.10 1.91 -14.42
C VAL A 111 -5.94 2.43 -13.60
N ALA A 112 -4.81 2.79 -14.23
CA ALA A 112 -3.67 3.39 -13.51
C ALA A 112 -4.08 4.62 -12.69
N GLY A 113 -4.83 5.55 -13.31
CA GLY A 113 -5.29 6.78 -12.67
C GLY A 113 -6.29 6.55 -11.53
N THR A 114 -7.18 5.57 -11.68
CA THR A 114 -8.15 5.18 -10.64
C THR A 114 -7.47 4.77 -9.34
N PHE A 115 -6.52 3.84 -9.45
CA PHE A 115 -5.83 3.32 -8.28
C PHE A 115 -4.85 4.34 -7.68
N TRP A 116 -4.22 5.17 -8.53
CA TRP A 116 -3.38 6.25 -8.05
C TRP A 116 -4.19 7.33 -7.34
N LEU A 117 -5.31 7.81 -7.91
CA LEU A 117 -6.19 8.79 -7.27
C LEU A 117 -6.68 8.29 -5.91
N ARG A 118 -7.13 7.03 -5.84
CA ARG A 118 -7.56 6.42 -4.58
C ARG A 118 -6.46 6.40 -3.53
N ALA A 119 -5.21 6.17 -3.96
CA ALA A 119 -4.06 6.17 -3.05
C ALA A 119 -3.70 7.57 -2.53
N VAL A 120 -3.86 8.65 -3.32
CA VAL A 120 -3.37 9.98 -2.96
C VAL A 120 -4.47 11.00 -2.63
N MET A 121 -5.75 10.63 -2.74
CA MET A 121 -6.86 11.54 -2.46
C MET A 121 -6.78 12.06 -1.02
N PRO A 122 -6.73 13.38 -0.82
CA PRO A 122 -6.69 13.95 0.53
C PRO A 122 -7.84 13.43 1.38
N GLU A 123 -7.60 13.27 2.68
CA GLU A 123 -8.57 12.87 3.72
C GLU A 123 -9.08 11.42 3.64
N ILE A 124 -9.15 10.80 2.44
CA ILE A 124 -9.74 9.46 2.22
C ILE A 124 -8.82 8.54 1.42
N HIS A 125 -7.52 8.80 1.47
CA HIS A 125 -6.52 8.00 0.77
C HIS A 125 -6.51 6.54 1.24
N TYR A 126 -6.47 5.61 0.27
CA TYR A 126 -6.43 4.17 0.52
C TYR A 126 -5.59 3.46 -0.55
N PRO A 127 -4.32 3.09 -0.28
CA PRO A 127 -3.38 2.61 -1.29
C PRO A 127 -3.51 1.11 -1.61
N HIS A 128 -4.20 0.34 -0.78
CA HIS A 128 -4.25 -1.12 -0.85
C HIS A 128 -5.13 -1.65 -2.00
N GLY A 129 -5.00 -2.96 -2.32
CA GLY A 129 -5.82 -3.63 -3.31
C GLY A 129 -5.62 -3.12 -4.74
N GLN A 130 -4.38 -2.84 -5.12
CA GLN A 130 -4.04 -2.50 -6.51
C GLN A 130 -3.94 -3.75 -7.37
N PRO A 131 -4.37 -3.72 -8.64
CA PRO A 131 -4.25 -4.88 -9.54
C PRO A 131 -2.83 -5.45 -9.62
N CYS A 132 -1.81 -4.61 -9.65
CA CYS A 132 -0.42 -5.05 -9.69
C CYS A 132 0.03 -5.79 -8.43
N HIS A 133 -0.65 -5.60 -7.29
CA HIS A 133 -0.36 -6.35 -6.06
C HIS A 133 -0.64 -7.85 -6.21
N ALA A 134 -1.47 -8.27 -7.18
CA ALA A 134 -1.63 -9.67 -7.54
C ALA A 134 -0.31 -10.35 -7.93
N LEU A 135 0.65 -9.58 -8.44
CA LEU A 135 1.90 -10.10 -8.99
C LEU A 135 3.07 -10.09 -8.00
N TYR A 136 2.85 -9.77 -6.72
CA TYR A 136 3.94 -9.53 -5.77
C TYR A 136 4.89 -10.73 -5.57
N GLU A 137 4.44 -11.95 -5.84
CA GLU A 137 5.26 -13.16 -5.82
C GLU A 137 5.99 -13.42 -7.16
N TRP A 138 5.83 -12.50 -8.14
CA TRP A 138 6.47 -12.57 -9.45
C TRP A 138 7.48 -11.42 -9.63
N PRO A 139 8.63 -11.45 -8.90
CA PRO A 139 9.56 -10.31 -8.87
C PRO A 139 10.08 -9.92 -10.24
N LEU A 140 10.25 -10.87 -11.17
CA LEU A 140 10.66 -10.56 -12.54
C LEU A 140 9.72 -9.60 -13.27
N VAL A 141 8.41 -9.70 -13.00
CA VAL A 141 7.39 -8.79 -13.55
C VAL A 141 7.35 -7.50 -12.75
N CYS A 142 7.40 -7.59 -11.42
CA CYS A 142 7.34 -6.43 -10.51
C CYS A 142 8.51 -5.45 -10.72
N ARG A 143 9.69 -5.91 -11.18
CA ARG A 143 10.84 -5.06 -11.49
C ARG A 143 10.55 -4.00 -12.56
N ALA A 144 9.55 -4.18 -13.41
CA ALA A 144 9.09 -3.13 -14.33
C ALA A 144 8.58 -1.88 -13.59
N ALA A 145 8.23 -1.98 -12.30
CA ALA A 145 7.85 -0.83 -11.46
C ALA A 145 8.97 0.21 -11.32
N VAL A 146 10.24 -0.16 -11.51
CA VAL A 146 11.36 0.80 -11.51
C VAL A 146 11.19 1.90 -12.56
N LEU A 147 10.51 1.62 -13.67
CA LEU A 147 10.27 2.55 -14.79
C LEU A 147 9.17 3.56 -14.48
N GLY A 148 8.01 3.11 -14.01
CA GLY A 148 6.82 3.95 -13.86
C GLY A 148 5.96 3.67 -12.63
N GLY A 149 6.47 2.89 -11.67
CA GLY A 149 5.78 2.53 -10.41
C GLY A 149 4.58 1.63 -10.61
N GLU A 150 3.80 1.47 -9.54
CA GLU A 150 2.52 0.75 -9.56
C GLU A 150 1.56 1.23 -10.67
N PRO A 151 1.46 2.55 -10.98
CA PRO A 151 0.59 3.00 -12.07
C PRO A 151 0.95 2.38 -13.43
N LEU A 152 2.24 2.22 -13.74
CA LEU A 152 2.66 1.58 -14.98
C LEU A 152 2.24 0.09 -15.01
N LEU A 153 2.48 -0.65 -13.94
CA LEU A 153 2.09 -2.06 -13.86
C LEU A 153 0.57 -2.22 -13.98
N ASN A 154 -0.21 -1.38 -13.33
CA ASN A 154 -1.67 -1.36 -13.46
C ASN A 154 -2.11 -1.07 -14.89
N ALA A 155 -1.45 -0.13 -15.59
CA ALA A 155 -1.72 0.15 -16.99
C ALA A 155 -1.39 -1.04 -17.90
N LEU A 156 -0.26 -1.70 -17.70
CA LEU A 156 0.15 -2.88 -18.48
C LEU A 156 -0.85 -4.03 -18.32
N LEU A 157 -1.27 -4.33 -17.09
CA LEU A 157 -2.31 -5.34 -16.82
C LEU A 157 -3.64 -5.01 -17.52
N ALA A 158 -4.05 -3.75 -17.47
CA ALA A 158 -5.27 -3.30 -18.12
C ALA A 158 -5.16 -3.29 -19.65
N LEU A 159 -3.97 -3.01 -20.22
CA LEU A 159 -3.68 -3.18 -21.65
C LEU A 159 -3.82 -4.64 -22.08
N VAL A 160 -3.24 -5.57 -21.32
CA VAL A 160 -3.38 -7.01 -21.59
C VAL A 160 -4.85 -7.41 -21.58
N ALA A 161 -5.60 -7.00 -20.54
CA ALA A 161 -7.00 -7.34 -20.38
C ALA A 161 -7.89 -6.77 -21.50
N SER A 162 -7.71 -5.50 -21.86
CA SER A 162 -8.50 -4.86 -22.91
C SER A 162 -8.13 -5.40 -24.31
N SER A 163 -6.86 -5.67 -24.57
CA SER A 163 -6.40 -6.28 -25.83
C SER A 163 -6.93 -7.70 -25.99
N ALA A 164 -6.90 -8.51 -24.93
CA ALA A 164 -7.44 -9.86 -24.95
C ALA A 164 -8.96 -9.86 -25.20
N TRP A 165 -9.70 -8.92 -24.60
CA TRP A 165 -11.13 -8.73 -24.86
C TRP A 165 -11.42 -8.36 -26.32
N GLU A 166 -10.70 -7.36 -26.85
CA GLU A 166 -10.87 -6.92 -28.26
C GLU A 166 -10.54 -8.06 -29.24
N LEU A 167 -9.50 -8.85 -28.97
CA LEU A 167 -9.13 -10.00 -29.77
C LEU A 167 -10.21 -11.09 -29.73
N GLY A 168 -10.73 -11.44 -28.55
CA GLY A 168 -11.79 -12.43 -28.40
C GLY A 168 -13.11 -12.00 -29.05
N LEU A 169 -13.43 -10.69 -29.02
CA LEU A 169 -14.60 -10.15 -29.70
C LEU A 169 -14.45 -10.19 -31.24
N SER A 170 -13.25 -9.87 -31.73
CA SER A 170 -12.96 -9.79 -33.17
C SER A 170 -12.99 -11.15 -33.87
N TRP A 171 -12.79 -12.26 -33.15
CA TRP A 171 -12.94 -13.61 -33.70
C TRP A 171 -14.37 -13.94 -34.14
N ARG A 172 -15.36 -13.20 -33.60
CA ARG A 172 -16.79 -13.36 -33.91
C ARG A 172 -17.27 -12.44 -35.03
N VAL A 173 -16.41 -11.56 -35.55
CA VAL A 173 -16.74 -10.51 -36.51
C VAL A 173 -15.76 -10.57 -37.72
N ALA A 174 -16.17 -10.06 -38.89
CA ALA A 174 -15.46 -10.17 -40.18
C ALA A 174 -14.00 -9.69 -40.18
N ALA A 175 -13.19 -10.24 -41.08
CA ALA A 175 -11.75 -10.17 -41.25
C ALA A 175 -11.00 -8.83 -41.01
N PRO A 176 -11.52 -7.61 -41.28
CA PRO A 176 -10.73 -6.39 -41.00
C PRO A 176 -10.60 -6.05 -39.51
N CYS A 177 -11.53 -6.49 -38.67
CA CYS A 177 -11.49 -6.15 -37.23
C CYS A 177 -10.46 -6.99 -36.47
N TRP A 178 -10.31 -8.26 -36.81
CA TRP A 178 -9.34 -9.12 -36.12
C TRP A 178 -7.90 -8.71 -36.39
N ARG A 179 -7.55 -8.24 -37.62
CA ARG A 179 -6.19 -7.75 -37.93
C ARG A 179 -5.82 -6.54 -37.05
N ARG A 180 -6.78 -5.65 -36.78
CA ARG A 180 -6.54 -4.49 -35.90
C ARG A 180 -6.36 -4.96 -34.45
N ALA A 181 -7.21 -5.83 -33.95
CA ALA A 181 -7.11 -6.40 -32.62
C ALA A 181 -5.81 -7.18 -32.42
N ALA A 182 -5.43 -8.02 -33.40
CA ALA A 182 -4.17 -8.76 -33.37
C ALA A 182 -2.95 -7.83 -33.35
N ARG A 183 -2.94 -6.75 -34.16
CA ARG A 183 -1.87 -5.73 -34.09
C ARG A 183 -1.82 -5.05 -32.73
N GLY A 184 -2.97 -4.68 -32.17
CA GLY A 184 -3.05 -4.12 -30.83
C GLY A 184 -2.48 -5.05 -29.76
N SER A 185 -2.82 -6.34 -29.84
CA SER A 185 -2.30 -7.37 -28.91
C SER A 185 -0.78 -7.59 -29.08
N LEU A 186 -0.26 -7.57 -30.29
CA LEU A 186 1.19 -7.64 -30.55
C LEU A 186 1.93 -6.43 -29.98
N VAL A 187 1.40 -5.22 -30.17
CA VAL A 187 1.97 -4.00 -29.58
C VAL A 187 1.93 -4.08 -28.04
N THR A 188 0.82 -4.53 -27.46
CA THR A 188 0.72 -4.74 -26.02
C THR A 188 1.75 -5.73 -25.52
N ALA A 189 1.89 -6.89 -26.18
CA ALA A 189 2.88 -7.89 -25.80
C ALA A 189 4.32 -7.35 -25.88
N ALA A 190 4.64 -6.61 -26.96
CA ALA A 190 5.94 -5.98 -27.11
C ALA A 190 6.24 -4.94 -26.03
N LEU A 191 5.25 -4.11 -25.68
CA LEU A 191 5.38 -3.12 -24.61
C LEU A 191 5.57 -3.80 -23.23
N CYS A 192 4.76 -4.81 -22.92
CA CYS A 192 4.91 -5.56 -21.66
C CYS A 192 6.27 -6.23 -21.55
N LEU A 193 6.69 -6.94 -22.62
CA LEU A 193 8.00 -7.58 -22.65
C LEU A 193 9.12 -6.55 -22.54
N GLY A 194 9.04 -5.44 -23.28
CA GLY A 194 10.02 -4.35 -23.22
C GLY A 194 10.15 -3.75 -21.84
N CYS A 195 9.03 -3.48 -21.15
CA CYS A 195 9.04 -2.98 -19.78
C CYS A 195 9.63 -4.00 -18.79
N VAL A 196 9.27 -5.28 -18.91
CA VAL A 196 9.83 -6.35 -18.06
C VAL A 196 11.33 -6.50 -18.29
N VAL A 197 11.79 -6.56 -19.53
CA VAL A 197 13.23 -6.65 -19.86
C VAL A 197 13.98 -5.42 -19.33
N ALA A 198 13.52 -4.21 -19.63
CA ALA A 198 14.15 -2.99 -19.16
C ALA A 198 14.19 -2.91 -17.62
N GLY A 199 13.10 -3.25 -16.94
CA GLY A 199 13.04 -3.29 -15.50
C GLY A 199 14.05 -4.27 -14.89
N ASN A 200 14.20 -5.44 -15.48
CA ASN A 200 15.18 -6.45 -15.02
C ASN A 200 16.62 -6.00 -15.27
N VAL A 201 16.92 -5.37 -16.42
CA VAL A 201 18.25 -4.82 -16.72
C VAL A 201 18.63 -3.74 -15.71
N ILE A 202 17.73 -2.77 -15.46
CA ILE A 202 17.97 -1.68 -14.49
C ILE A 202 18.14 -2.25 -13.07
N SER A 203 17.26 -3.16 -12.66
CA SER A 203 17.35 -3.79 -11.33
C SER A 203 18.64 -4.58 -11.15
N SER A 204 19.06 -5.36 -12.15
CA SER A 204 20.29 -6.15 -12.09
C SER A 204 21.53 -5.26 -12.09
N GLY A 205 21.56 -4.21 -12.93
CA GLY A 205 22.65 -3.22 -12.95
C GLY A 205 22.76 -2.47 -11.62
N GLY A 206 21.63 -2.07 -11.03
CA GLY A 206 21.61 -1.42 -9.71
C GLY A 206 22.15 -2.32 -8.60
N ARG A 207 21.74 -3.60 -8.56
CA ARG A 207 22.24 -4.58 -7.58
C ARG A 207 23.74 -4.86 -7.74
N ALA A 208 24.21 -5.00 -8.97
CA ALA A 208 25.63 -5.18 -9.24
C ALA A 208 26.46 -3.95 -8.80
N SER A 209 25.95 -2.74 -9.09
CA SER A 209 26.57 -1.49 -8.63
C SER A 209 26.59 -1.36 -7.12
N ALA A 210 25.53 -1.81 -6.43
CA ALA A 210 25.44 -1.82 -4.98
C ALA A 210 26.45 -2.76 -4.36
N ALA A 211 26.55 -4.00 -4.88
CA ALA A 211 27.52 -4.99 -4.44
C ALA A 211 28.98 -4.50 -4.63
N ALA A 212 29.27 -3.88 -5.76
CA ALA A 212 30.61 -3.28 -5.99
C ALA A 212 30.90 -2.12 -5.04
N ALA A 213 29.93 -1.24 -4.78
CA ALA A 213 30.11 -0.07 -3.91
C ALA A 213 30.28 -0.46 -2.43
N SER A 214 29.62 -1.53 -1.99
CA SER A 214 29.69 -2.03 -0.60
C SER A 214 30.80 -3.06 -0.38
N GLY A 215 31.58 -3.43 -1.41
CA GLY A 215 32.52 -4.55 -1.34
C GLY A 215 31.84 -5.89 -1.02
N GLY A 216 30.57 -6.03 -1.35
CA GLY A 216 29.76 -7.20 -1.02
C GLY A 216 29.27 -7.25 0.44
N GLU A 217 29.48 -6.18 1.22
CA GLU A 217 29.09 -6.12 2.63
C GLU A 217 27.55 -6.09 2.78
N ALA A 218 27.02 -7.02 3.57
CA ALA A 218 25.60 -7.14 3.86
C ALA A 218 25.25 -6.47 5.20
N VAL A 219 24.00 -6.07 5.35
CA VAL A 219 23.42 -5.61 6.63
C VAL A 219 22.70 -6.78 7.28
N ARG A 220 23.07 -7.10 8.52
CA ARG A 220 22.42 -8.14 9.30
C ARG A 220 21.35 -7.54 10.21
N VAL A 221 20.12 -7.99 10.00
CA VAL A 221 18.93 -7.48 10.69
C VAL A 221 18.24 -8.62 11.42
N VAL A 222 17.91 -8.36 12.68
CA VAL A 222 17.08 -9.24 13.51
C VAL A 222 15.78 -8.51 13.81
N ALA A 223 14.70 -8.93 13.18
CA ALA A 223 13.35 -8.41 13.43
C ALA A 223 12.62 -9.30 14.44
N ILE A 224 12.05 -8.70 15.47
CA ILE A 224 11.37 -9.42 16.55
C ILE A 224 9.89 -9.10 16.49
N GLU A 225 9.09 -10.13 16.21
CA GLU A 225 7.65 -10.08 16.22
C GLU A 225 7.12 -10.57 17.56
N PRO A 226 6.58 -9.69 18.42
CA PRO A 226 6.17 -10.04 19.78
C PRO A 226 4.91 -10.90 19.85
N GLY A 227 4.06 -10.89 18.83
CA GLY A 227 2.89 -11.75 18.72
C GLY A 227 1.80 -11.48 19.77
N PHE A 228 1.41 -10.22 19.95
CA PHE A 228 0.28 -9.85 20.79
C PHE A 228 -0.66 -8.85 20.10
N HIS A 229 -1.93 -8.92 20.43
CA HIS A 229 -2.93 -8.02 19.87
C HIS A 229 -3.02 -6.72 20.69
N PRO A 230 -3.15 -5.53 20.06
CA PRO A 230 -3.25 -4.25 20.76
C PRO A 230 -4.39 -4.19 21.78
N PHE A 231 -5.49 -4.89 21.53
CA PHE A 231 -6.62 -4.96 22.47
C PHE A 231 -6.33 -5.73 23.76
N GLU A 232 -5.32 -6.58 23.79
CA GLU A 232 -4.96 -7.31 25.01
C GLU A 232 -4.60 -6.37 26.16
N VAL A 233 -3.93 -5.25 25.86
CA VAL A 233 -3.62 -4.25 26.89
C VAL A 233 -4.87 -3.53 27.37
N PHE A 234 -5.82 -3.26 26.46
CA PHE A 234 -7.06 -2.56 26.84
C PHE A 234 -8.03 -3.47 27.60
N SER A 235 -7.93 -4.78 27.44
CA SER A 235 -8.68 -5.75 28.23
C SER A 235 -8.18 -5.88 29.67
N GLN A 236 -6.94 -5.42 29.95
CA GLN A 236 -6.40 -5.42 31.32
C GLN A 236 -7.05 -4.32 32.18
N PRO A 237 -7.29 -4.57 33.48
CA PRO A 237 -7.68 -3.51 34.41
C PRO A 237 -6.67 -2.35 34.38
N PRO A 238 -7.11 -1.09 34.49
CA PRO A 238 -6.20 0.07 34.40
C PRO A 238 -5.00 0.00 35.34
N ALA A 239 -5.17 -0.55 36.54
CA ALA A 239 -4.11 -0.72 37.54
C ALA A 239 -3.05 -1.76 37.10
N GLU A 240 -3.41 -2.74 36.27
CA GLU A 240 -2.55 -3.84 35.84
C GLU A 240 -1.87 -3.58 34.48
N ARG A 241 -2.34 -2.59 33.72
CA ARG A 241 -1.82 -2.30 32.36
C ARG A 241 -0.31 -2.08 32.32
N ARG A 242 0.19 -1.33 33.30
CA ARG A 242 1.64 -1.06 33.38
C ARG A 242 2.45 -2.33 33.64
N ALA A 243 2.00 -3.17 34.56
CA ALA A 243 2.68 -4.44 34.84
C ALA A 243 2.59 -5.40 33.65
N TRP A 244 1.48 -5.40 32.94
CA TRP A 244 1.31 -6.15 31.68
C TRP A 244 2.28 -5.64 30.60
N ASP A 245 2.35 -4.33 30.35
CA ASP A 245 3.25 -3.73 29.36
C ASP A 245 4.73 -4.05 29.69
N GLU A 246 5.14 -3.93 30.96
CA GLU A 246 6.49 -4.26 31.39
C GLU A 246 6.82 -5.76 31.22
N ARG A 247 5.86 -6.65 31.46
CA ARG A 247 6.01 -8.09 31.26
C ARG A 247 6.13 -8.39 29.76
N MET A 248 5.24 -7.85 28.91
CA MET A 248 5.28 -8.04 27.45
C MET A 248 6.58 -7.52 26.85
N LEU A 249 7.03 -6.34 27.26
CA LEU A 249 8.31 -5.78 26.83
C LEU A 249 9.47 -6.72 27.21
N ARG A 250 9.48 -7.23 28.43
CA ARG A 250 10.55 -8.12 28.90
C ARG A 250 10.54 -9.47 28.18
N GLU A 251 9.39 -10.14 28.14
CA GLU A 251 9.28 -11.52 27.66
C GLU A 251 9.24 -11.62 26.14
N ARG A 252 8.58 -10.66 25.48
CA ARG A 252 8.30 -10.73 24.05
C ARG A 252 9.30 -9.95 23.19
N LEU A 253 10.08 -9.04 23.76
CA LEU A 253 11.02 -8.19 23.04
C LEU A 253 12.45 -8.24 23.61
N LEU A 254 12.62 -7.95 24.91
CA LEU A 254 13.97 -7.91 25.52
C LEU A 254 14.64 -9.28 25.56
N GLN A 255 13.95 -10.35 25.96
CA GLN A 255 14.53 -11.69 26.00
C GLN A 255 14.94 -12.20 24.61
N PRO A 256 14.09 -12.13 23.55
CA PRO A 256 14.52 -12.50 22.20
C PRO A 256 15.67 -11.65 21.67
N SER A 257 15.66 -10.33 21.93
CA SER A 257 16.76 -9.43 21.55
C SER A 257 18.07 -9.85 22.23
N LYS A 258 18.01 -10.14 23.53
CA LYS A 258 19.18 -10.61 24.30
C LYS A 258 19.71 -11.93 23.77
N ALA A 259 18.83 -12.87 23.45
CA ALA A 259 19.20 -14.15 22.86
C ALA A 259 19.85 -13.98 21.46
N ALA A 260 19.33 -13.07 20.64
CA ALA A 260 19.92 -12.77 19.34
C ALA A 260 21.30 -12.15 19.44
N LEU A 261 21.51 -11.21 20.38
CA LEU A 261 22.78 -10.53 20.59
C LEU A 261 23.84 -11.43 21.33
N ALA A 262 23.39 -12.43 22.10
CA ALA A 262 24.29 -13.32 22.87
C ALA A 262 24.83 -14.52 22.09
N ARG A 263 24.26 -14.87 20.95
CA ARG A 263 24.65 -16.03 20.14
C ARG A 263 26.01 -15.90 19.44
N GLY A 264 26.83 -14.93 19.83
CA GLY A 264 28.13 -14.65 19.21
C GLY A 264 28.03 -14.02 17.81
N GLU A 265 26.87 -13.53 17.49
CA GLU A 265 26.63 -12.73 16.29
C GLU A 265 27.14 -11.29 16.57
N ASP A 266 28.47 -11.13 16.76
CA ASP A 266 29.15 -9.81 16.85
C ASP A 266 28.89 -8.94 15.61
N ASP A 267 28.14 -9.48 14.67
CA ASP A 267 27.87 -8.90 13.37
C ASP A 267 26.41 -8.39 13.18
N VAL A 268 25.53 -8.41 14.17
CA VAL A 268 24.19 -7.84 14.04
C VAL A 268 24.28 -6.33 13.92
N ASP A 269 23.74 -5.75 12.84
CA ASP A 269 23.67 -4.30 12.63
C ASP A 269 22.45 -3.67 13.27
N LEU A 270 21.30 -4.32 13.09
CA LEU A 270 20.01 -3.81 13.53
C LEU A 270 19.22 -4.88 14.28
N VAL A 271 18.71 -4.53 15.45
CA VAL A 271 17.60 -5.23 16.10
C VAL A 271 16.36 -4.37 15.90
N VAL A 272 15.30 -4.94 15.36
CA VAL A 272 14.10 -4.16 14.98
C VAL A 272 12.90 -4.64 15.79
N TRP A 273 12.23 -3.71 16.45
CA TRP A 273 10.94 -3.89 17.11
C TRP A 273 9.84 -3.17 16.32
N PRO A 274 8.60 -3.66 16.32
CA PRO A 274 7.53 -3.11 15.49
C PRO A 274 7.02 -1.74 15.95
N GLU A 275 5.98 -1.25 15.24
CA GLU A 275 5.33 0.04 15.51
C GLU A 275 4.70 0.09 16.91
N SER A 276 4.71 1.27 17.53
CA SER A 276 3.97 1.61 18.75
C SER A 276 4.29 0.73 19.97
N ILE A 277 5.50 0.22 20.05
CA ILE A 277 5.96 -0.57 21.21
C ILE A 277 6.18 0.32 22.42
N LEU A 278 6.85 1.47 22.26
CA LEU A 278 6.98 2.47 23.30
C LEU A 278 5.76 3.39 23.24
N ARG A 279 4.76 3.06 24.05
CA ARG A 279 3.43 3.70 23.99
C ARG A 279 3.40 5.07 24.65
N ASP A 280 4.26 5.30 25.63
CA ASP A 280 4.32 6.61 26.30
C ASP A 280 4.79 7.67 25.31
N THR A 281 3.95 8.68 25.14
CA THR A 281 4.26 9.82 24.27
C THR A 281 5.30 10.68 24.93
N LEU A 282 6.43 10.83 24.28
CA LEU A 282 7.52 11.48 24.92
C LEU A 282 8.14 12.55 24.01
N GLU A 283 8.44 13.68 24.61
CA GLU A 283 9.54 14.52 24.11
C GLU A 283 10.79 13.65 24.00
N ILE A 284 11.60 13.85 22.98
CA ILE A 284 12.77 13.01 22.70
C ILE A 284 13.64 12.86 23.95
N ALA A 285 13.89 13.94 24.70
CA ALA A 285 14.64 13.91 25.95
C ALA A 285 14.02 13.03 27.07
N ARG A 286 12.70 12.81 27.04
CA ARG A 286 12.03 11.89 27.96
C ARG A 286 12.10 10.45 27.48
N ILE A 287 12.11 10.24 26.15
CA ILE A 287 12.34 8.91 25.56
C ILE A 287 13.71 8.41 25.97
N GLU A 288 14.77 9.21 25.78
CA GLU A 288 16.13 8.83 26.20
C GLU A 288 16.17 8.42 27.68
N ARG A 289 15.56 9.21 28.56
CA ARG A 289 15.48 8.87 29.99
C ARG A 289 14.63 7.62 30.28
N GLY A 290 13.51 7.48 29.59
CA GLY A 290 12.61 6.32 29.72
C GLY A 290 13.27 5.04 29.21
N VAL A 291 13.85 5.11 28.04
CA VAL A 291 14.59 3.98 27.42
C VAL A 291 15.84 3.67 28.22
N ALA A 292 16.59 4.68 28.70
CA ALA A 292 17.72 4.50 29.58
C ALA A 292 17.36 3.78 30.89
N ARG A 293 16.15 3.94 31.41
CA ARG A 293 15.66 3.18 32.57
C ARG A 293 15.26 1.74 32.23
N LEU A 294 14.84 1.47 31.00
CA LEU A 294 14.36 0.16 30.57
C LEU A 294 15.48 -0.73 30.01
N LEU A 295 16.43 -0.17 29.26
CA LEU A 295 17.41 -0.91 28.48
C LEU A 295 18.77 -1.17 29.18
N PRO A 296 19.40 -0.26 29.98
CA PRO A 296 20.81 -0.38 30.35
C PRO A 296 21.17 -1.62 31.17
N HIS A 297 20.19 -2.22 31.84
CA HIS A 297 20.39 -3.42 32.64
C HIS A 297 19.88 -4.69 31.97
N ARG A 298 19.41 -4.62 30.73
CA ARG A 298 18.63 -5.68 30.11
C ARG A 298 19.09 -6.11 28.72
N LEU A 299 19.81 -5.29 27.97
CA LEU A 299 20.47 -5.69 26.72
C LEU A 299 21.98 -5.57 26.87
N PRO A 300 22.76 -6.52 26.31
CA PRO A 300 24.22 -6.47 26.35
C PRO A 300 24.74 -5.24 25.59
N ALA A 301 25.96 -4.83 25.93
CA ALA A 301 26.69 -3.88 25.10
C ALA A 301 26.91 -4.50 23.72
N SER A 302 26.51 -3.78 22.66
CA SER A 302 26.60 -4.24 21.29
C SER A 302 26.78 -3.07 20.35
N THR A 303 27.42 -3.29 19.22
CA THR A 303 27.49 -2.34 18.12
C THR A 303 26.16 -2.26 17.36
N ALA A 304 25.25 -3.22 17.53
CA ALA A 304 23.93 -3.19 16.94
C ALA A 304 23.15 -1.93 17.35
N ARG A 305 22.31 -1.44 16.46
CA ARG A 305 21.33 -0.39 16.77
C ARG A 305 19.98 -1.00 17.01
N LEU A 306 19.27 -0.57 18.06
CA LEU A 306 17.89 -0.95 18.29
C LEU A 306 16.98 0.04 17.55
N VAL A 307 16.17 -0.45 16.61
CA VAL A 307 15.16 0.33 15.92
C VAL A 307 13.80 -0.01 16.52
N VAL A 308 13.10 0.98 17.07
CA VAL A 308 11.86 0.75 17.83
C VAL A 308 10.77 1.74 17.42
N GLY A 309 9.54 1.25 17.31
CA GLY A 309 8.36 2.09 17.14
C GLY A 309 7.99 2.82 18.43
N ALA A 310 7.88 4.14 18.35
CA ALA A 310 7.55 5.03 19.44
C ALA A 310 6.65 6.17 18.97
N ASN A 311 6.22 7.05 19.89
CA ASN A 311 5.49 8.25 19.55
C ASN A 311 6.30 9.48 19.95
N VAL A 312 6.43 10.44 19.05
CA VAL A 312 6.97 11.78 19.35
C VAL A 312 5.84 12.79 19.50
N ARG A 313 6.10 13.88 20.19
CA ARG A 313 5.16 15.01 20.28
C ARG A 313 5.53 16.07 19.24
N ARG A 314 4.56 16.41 18.39
CA ARG A 314 4.66 17.49 17.41
C ARG A 314 3.43 18.38 17.55
N ASP A 315 3.65 19.68 17.77
CA ASP A 315 2.59 20.68 17.92
C ASP A 315 1.49 20.26 18.92
N GLY A 316 1.92 19.68 20.06
CA GLY A 316 1.04 19.19 21.10
C GLY A 316 0.36 17.85 20.82
N ARG A 317 0.43 17.32 19.58
CA ARG A 317 -0.19 16.06 19.14
C ARG A 317 0.82 14.94 19.01
N LEU A 318 0.31 13.70 18.97
CA LEU A 318 1.09 12.50 18.75
C LEU A 318 1.52 12.37 17.29
N THR A 319 2.76 11.95 17.05
CA THR A 319 3.25 11.54 15.75
C THR A 319 3.94 10.19 15.90
N PRO A 320 3.40 9.10 15.33
CA PRO A 320 4.08 7.82 15.34
C PRO A 320 5.45 7.93 14.65
N ALA A 321 6.45 7.26 15.19
CA ALA A 321 7.83 7.34 14.72
C ALA A 321 8.58 6.02 14.89
N ALA A 322 9.60 5.82 14.06
CA ALA A 322 10.65 4.82 14.24
C ALA A 322 11.91 5.50 14.76
N MET A 323 12.49 4.99 15.84
CA MET A 323 13.69 5.53 16.47
C MET A 323 14.84 4.54 16.43
N ALA A 324 16.04 5.04 16.12
CA ALA A 324 17.28 4.28 16.28
C ALA A 324 17.95 4.63 17.61
N LEU A 325 18.25 3.63 18.40
CA LEU A 325 18.83 3.75 19.72
C LEU A 325 20.21 3.09 19.76
N GLU A 326 21.13 3.70 20.46
CA GLU A 326 22.43 3.12 20.77
C GLU A 326 22.29 2.13 21.94
N LEU A 327 22.97 0.99 21.85
CA LEU A 327 23.05 0.01 22.93
C LEU A 327 24.40 0.11 23.66
N PRO A 328 24.41 -0.03 25.00
CA PRO A 328 23.27 -0.18 25.91
C PRO A 328 22.70 1.16 26.41
N SER A 329 23.25 2.29 25.97
CA SER A 329 22.95 3.64 26.55
C SER A 329 21.48 4.05 26.38
N GLY A 330 20.81 3.55 25.33
CA GLY A 330 19.46 4.01 24.96
C GLY A 330 19.43 5.42 24.35
N ARG A 331 20.57 6.00 24.01
CA ARG A 331 20.67 7.32 23.38
C ARG A 331 20.01 7.28 22.00
N VAL A 332 19.15 8.26 21.70
CA VAL A 332 18.50 8.41 20.41
C VAL A 332 19.51 8.90 19.38
N LEU A 333 19.76 8.11 18.36
CA LEU A 333 20.68 8.43 17.25
C LEU A 333 19.97 9.14 16.10
N GLY A 334 18.67 8.96 16.00
CA GLY A 334 17.83 9.54 14.98
C GLY A 334 16.42 8.95 15.03
N HIS A 335 15.51 9.56 14.30
CA HIS A 335 14.14 9.05 14.18
C HIS A 335 13.53 9.42 12.83
N GLN A 336 12.52 8.69 12.42
CA GLN A 336 11.69 8.98 11.25
C GLN A 336 10.23 8.96 11.64
N GLU A 337 9.49 9.97 11.22
CA GLU A 337 8.11 10.22 11.62
C GLU A 337 7.14 9.73 10.54
N LYS A 338 6.01 9.17 10.97
CA LYS A 338 4.93 8.73 10.08
C LYS A 338 4.28 9.92 9.38
N ARG A 339 4.20 9.87 8.07
CA ARG A 339 3.67 10.99 7.25
C ARG A 339 2.29 10.71 6.69
N TRP A 340 1.98 9.45 6.39
CA TRP A 340 0.68 9.03 5.92
C TRP A 340 -0.11 8.41 7.08
N LEU A 341 -1.03 9.20 7.62
CA LEU A 341 -1.88 8.79 8.73
C LEU A 341 -3.07 7.98 8.23
N VAL A 342 -3.52 7.00 9.01
CA VAL A 342 -4.66 6.16 8.68
C VAL A 342 -5.97 6.95 8.88
N PRO A 343 -6.78 7.14 7.80
CA PRO A 343 -8.07 7.80 7.92
C PRO A 343 -9.01 7.04 8.87
N GLY A 344 -9.60 7.75 9.84
CA GLY A 344 -10.48 7.18 10.85
C GLY A 344 -9.74 6.49 12.02
N GLY A 345 -8.48 6.11 11.85
CA GLY A 345 -7.68 5.47 12.91
C GLY A 345 -6.70 6.41 13.60
N GLU A 346 -6.10 7.33 12.87
CA GLU A 346 -5.10 8.27 13.37
C GLU A 346 -5.51 9.73 13.20
N PHE A 347 -6.46 10.01 12.33
CA PHE A 347 -7.14 11.31 12.20
C PHE A 347 -8.58 11.14 11.72
N LEU A 348 -9.44 12.12 11.98
CA LEU A 348 -10.82 12.11 11.48
C LEU A 348 -10.90 12.87 10.15
N PRO A 349 -11.28 12.19 9.05
CA PRO A 349 -11.39 12.82 7.74
C PRO A 349 -12.40 13.99 7.72
N PHE A 350 -12.12 14.99 6.90
CA PHE A 350 -12.98 16.17 6.63
C PHE A 350 -13.33 17.03 7.86
N LEU A 351 -12.76 16.75 9.01
CA LEU A 351 -13.10 17.49 10.23
C LEU A 351 -12.73 18.97 10.15
N SER A 352 -11.66 19.29 9.41
CA SER A 352 -11.21 20.65 9.14
C SER A 352 -12.17 21.45 8.22
N LEU A 353 -13.03 20.77 7.48
CA LEU A 353 -14.03 21.38 6.58
C LEU A 353 -15.35 21.70 7.29
N LEU A 354 -15.53 21.20 8.52
CA LEU A 354 -16.75 21.42 9.29
C LEU A 354 -16.64 22.72 10.12
N PRO A 355 -17.76 23.42 10.34
CA PRO A 355 -17.81 24.49 11.34
C PRO A 355 -17.30 24.02 12.70
N ALA A 356 -16.67 24.91 13.46
CA ALA A 356 -16.01 24.56 14.73
C ALA A 356 -16.96 23.83 15.74
N SER A 357 -18.23 24.26 15.83
CA SER A 357 -19.23 23.62 16.70
C SER A 357 -19.53 22.18 16.29
N TRP A 358 -19.61 21.91 14.97
CA TRP A 358 -19.88 20.57 14.45
C TRP A 358 -18.65 19.67 14.61
N SER A 359 -17.46 20.20 14.34
CA SER A 359 -16.23 19.44 14.52
C SER A 359 -16.02 19.06 16.00
N ALA A 360 -16.35 19.95 16.94
CA ALA A 360 -16.31 19.65 18.38
C ALA A 360 -17.32 18.55 18.76
N SER A 361 -18.53 18.60 18.22
CA SER A 361 -19.55 17.58 18.45
C SER A 361 -19.13 16.21 17.92
N VAL A 362 -18.59 16.13 16.69
CA VAL A 362 -18.08 14.89 16.08
C VAL A 362 -16.92 14.31 16.91
N ARG A 363 -15.97 15.16 17.34
CA ARG A 363 -14.85 14.74 18.20
C ARG A 363 -15.34 14.15 19.52
N GLU A 364 -16.31 14.78 20.14
CA GLU A 364 -16.87 14.31 21.41
C GLU A 364 -17.65 13.00 21.25
N GLN A 365 -18.47 12.87 20.20
CA GLN A 365 -19.18 11.62 19.90
C GLN A 365 -18.19 10.47 19.62
N PHE A 366 -17.14 10.74 18.85
CA PHE A 366 -16.12 9.73 18.56
C PHE A 366 -15.36 9.31 19.83
N ARG A 367 -15.00 10.28 20.69
CA ARG A 367 -14.33 10.00 21.98
C ARG A 367 -15.21 9.13 22.89
N ARG A 368 -16.52 9.41 22.93
CA ARG A 368 -17.47 8.58 23.72
C ARG A 368 -17.59 7.17 23.18
N ALA A 369 -17.63 7.02 21.84
CA ALA A 369 -17.79 5.72 21.21
C ALA A 369 -16.52 4.85 21.27
N MET A 370 -15.33 5.45 21.12
CA MET A 370 -14.07 4.76 20.97
C MET A 370 -13.14 4.86 22.19
N GLY A 371 -13.51 5.64 23.21
CA GLY A 371 -12.67 5.87 24.40
C GLY A 371 -11.47 6.80 24.20
N SER A 372 -11.09 7.09 22.95
CA SER A 372 -9.98 7.97 22.60
C SER A 372 -10.28 8.73 21.29
N LEU A 373 -9.55 9.82 21.07
CA LEU A 373 -9.67 10.59 19.84
C LEU A 373 -8.45 10.31 18.95
N PRO A 374 -8.64 9.90 17.68
CA PRO A 374 -7.54 9.84 16.72
C PRO A 374 -7.18 11.28 16.32
N ASP A 375 -6.09 11.79 16.86
CA ASP A 375 -5.61 13.16 16.64
C ASP A 375 -4.08 13.19 16.51
N CYS A 376 -3.55 12.31 15.63
CA CYS A 376 -2.14 12.31 15.31
C CYS A 376 -1.77 13.49 14.41
N ALA A 377 -0.56 14.01 14.58
CA ALA A 377 0.04 14.95 13.64
C ALA A 377 0.82 14.20 12.57
N ARG A 378 0.78 14.72 11.34
CA ARG A 378 1.66 14.24 10.27
C ARG A 378 3.10 14.58 10.58
N GLY A 379 3.98 13.61 10.40
CA GLY A 379 5.42 13.78 10.53
C GLY A 379 6.02 14.60 9.41
N VAL A 380 7.29 14.94 9.60
CA VAL A 380 8.12 15.60 8.59
C VAL A 380 9.18 14.64 8.06
N GLU A 381 9.69 14.97 6.90
CA GLU A 381 10.78 14.23 6.27
C GLU A 381 12.07 14.35 7.09
N ARG A 382 12.72 13.21 7.32
CA ARG A 382 13.97 13.09 8.08
C ARG A 382 15.02 12.32 7.26
N PRO A 383 16.32 12.60 7.47
CA PRO A 383 17.38 11.86 6.80
C PRO A 383 17.43 10.40 7.27
N PRO A 384 17.97 9.47 6.44
CA PRO A 384 18.24 8.10 6.85
C PRO A 384 19.14 8.04 8.10
N MET A 385 18.90 7.04 8.93
CA MET A 385 19.71 6.73 10.10
C MET A 385 20.92 5.85 9.69
N ARG A 386 21.83 5.55 10.63
CA ARG A 386 23.04 4.80 10.34
C ARG A 386 23.22 3.61 11.30
N THR A 387 23.66 2.47 10.75
CA THR A 387 24.24 1.39 11.54
C THR A 387 25.60 1.80 12.11
N ALA A 388 26.15 1.05 13.04
CA ALA A 388 27.50 1.30 13.55
C ALA A 388 28.57 1.14 12.46
N ARG A 389 28.37 0.22 11.52
CA ARG A 389 29.24 -0.01 10.36
C ARG A 389 29.02 0.98 9.21
N GLY A 390 28.20 2.02 9.43
CA GLY A 390 28.04 3.14 8.52
C GLY A 390 26.98 2.96 7.43
N ALA A 391 26.32 1.80 7.30
CA ALA A 391 25.23 1.60 6.36
C ALA A 391 24.06 2.54 6.71
N ARG A 392 23.48 3.18 5.69
CA ARG A 392 22.35 4.10 5.85
C ARG A 392 21.04 3.35 5.66
N PHE A 393 20.15 3.48 6.63
CA PHE A 393 18.81 2.88 6.53
C PHE A 393 17.72 3.91 6.76
N GLY A 394 16.66 3.82 5.95
CA GLY A 394 15.41 4.55 6.15
C GLY A 394 14.42 3.69 6.92
N ALA A 395 13.50 4.32 7.67
CA ALA A 395 12.38 3.62 8.25
C ALA A 395 11.05 4.14 7.70
N LEU A 396 10.12 3.22 7.46
CA LEU A 396 8.74 3.50 7.09
C LEU A 396 7.85 3.03 8.24
N VAL A 397 6.94 3.89 8.67
CA VAL A 397 6.05 3.55 9.77
C VAL A 397 4.70 3.12 9.20
N CYS A 398 4.42 1.81 9.27
CA CYS A 398 3.15 1.17 8.96
C CYS A 398 2.57 1.63 7.61
N TYR A 399 1.57 2.49 7.62
CA TYR A 399 0.84 2.97 6.45
C TYR A 399 1.71 3.71 5.42
N ASP A 400 2.84 4.31 5.83
CA ASP A 400 3.81 4.94 4.91
C ASP A 400 4.30 3.97 3.82
N ASN A 401 4.37 2.68 4.12
CA ASN A 401 4.80 1.65 3.18
C ASN A 401 3.85 1.49 1.97
N GLY A 402 2.58 1.86 2.12
CA GLY A 402 1.60 1.86 1.02
C GLY A 402 1.86 2.92 -0.05
N TYR A 403 2.75 3.89 0.21
CA TYR A 403 2.98 5.05 -0.66
C TYR A 403 4.39 5.08 -1.23
N PRO A 404 4.54 5.37 -2.55
CA PRO A 404 5.86 5.44 -3.17
C PRO A 404 6.75 6.57 -2.63
N GLY A 405 6.13 7.70 -2.22
CA GLY A 405 6.84 8.92 -1.81
C GLY A 405 7.82 8.70 -0.65
N PRO A 406 7.37 8.19 0.51
CA PRO A 406 8.25 7.99 1.67
C PRO A 406 9.48 7.13 1.38
N ALA A 407 9.31 6.03 0.65
CA ALA A 407 10.43 5.16 0.27
C ALA A 407 11.40 5.86 -0.70
N ALA A 408 10.88 6.51 -1.74
CA ALA A 408 11.68 7.22 -2.73
C ALA A 408 12.54 8.33 -2.11
N GLU A 409 11.97 9.11 -1.19
CA GLU A 409 12.67 10.20 -0.50
C GLU A 409 13.81 9.70 0.41
N GLN A 410 13.62 8.54 1.06
CA GLN A 410 14.70 7.93 1.82
C GLN A 410 15.87 7.52 0.92
N VAL A 411 15.58 6.97 -0.26
CA VAL A 411 16.61 6.60 -1.24
C VAL A 411 17.29 7.82 -1.83
N GLU A 412 16.56 8.88 -2.13
CA GLU A 412 17.12 10.16 -2.60
C GLU A 412 18.08 10.79 -1.59
N ARG A 413 17.86 10.53 -0.30
CA ARG A 413 18.75 10.95 0.80
C ARG A 413 19.83 9.93 1.12
N GLY A 414 19.91 8.86 0.35
CA GLY A 414 21.00 7.90 0.39
C GLY A 414 20.75 6.66 1.24
N ALA A 415 19.50 6.27 1.52
CA ALA A 415 19.21 5.00 2.19
C ALA A 415 19.66 3.82 1.32
N GLU A 416 20.31 2.85 1.95
CA GLU A 416 20.83 1.61 1.38
C GLU A 416 20.00 0.39 1.79
N LEU A 417 19.07 0.58 2.75
CA LEU A 417 18.13 -0.38 3.27
C LEU A 417 16.87 0.36 3.75
N LEU A 418 15.69 -0.25 3.64
CA LEU A 418 14.49 0.21 4.34
C LEU A 418 14.07 -0.78 5.41
N VAL A 419 13.63 -0.24 6.54
CA VAL A 419 13.01 -0.99 7.64
C VAL A 419 11.58 -0.53 7.77
N VAL A 420 10.61 -1.46 7.75
CA VAL A 420 9.18 -1.16 7.92
C VAL A 420 8.74 -1.64 9.30
N LEU A 421 8.33 -0.72 10.14
CA LEU A 421 7.74 -1.01 11.44
C LEU A 421 6.22 -0.92 11.33
N SER A 422 5.50 -2.01 11.63
CA SER A 422 4.05 -2.07 11.41
C SER A 422 3.32 -2.74 12.58
N ASN A 423 2.09 -2.29 12.83
CA ASN A 423 1.17 -2.97 13.72
C ASN A 423 0.00 -3.53 12.91
N GLU A 424 0.11 -4.80 12.53
CA GLU A 424 -0.85 -5.49 11.67
C GLU A 424 -1.88 -6.31 12.45
N ALA A 425 -1.73 -6.43 13.75
CA ALA A 425 -2.63 -7.18 14.62
C ALA A 425 -4.09 -6.69 14.55
N TRP A 426 -4.30 -5.44 14.14
CA TRP A 426 -5.63 -4.86 13.91
C TRP A 426 -6.48 -5.63 12.90
N TYR A 427 -5.86 -6.27 11.92
CA TYR A 427 -6.54 -6.97 10.82
C TYR A 427 -6.87 -8.44 11.15
N ARG A 428 -6.47 -8.93 12.31
CA ARG A 428 -6.78 -10.28 12.81
C ARG A 428 -6.48 -11.40 11.81
N GLY A 429 -5.31 -11.33 11.16
CA GLY A 429 -4.90 -12.32 10.16
C GLY A 429 -5.60 -12.19 8.81
N GLY A 430 -6.29 -11.06 8.56
CA GLY A 430 -7.03 -10.83 7.33
C GLY A 430 -6.17 -10.51 6.10
N GLY A 431 -6.87 -10.23 5.00
CA GLY A 431 -6.28 -10.07 3.67
C GLY A 431 -5.31 -8.92 3.52
N GLU A 432 -5.45 -7.89 4.34
CA GLU A 432 -4.57 -6.72 4.32
C GLU A 432 -3.11 -7.07 4.63
N LEU A 433 -2.84 -8.14 5.37
CA LEU A 433 -1.47 -8.55 5.69
C LEU A 433 -0.65 -8.81 4.42
N SER A 434 -1.21 -9.53 3.46
CA SER A 434 -0.55 -9.81 2.19
C SER A 434 -0.46 -8.57 1.29
N GLN A 435 -1.44 -7.67 1.35
CA GLN A 435 -1.42 -6.40 0.62
C GLN A 435 -0.29 -5.48 1.12
N LEU A 436 -0.04 -5.48 2.44
CA LEU A 436 1.05 -4.72 3.03
C LEU A 436 2.42 -5.29 2.62
N VAL A 437 2.55 -6.60 2.51
CA VAL A 437 3.75 -7.25 1.94
C VAL A 437 3.90 -6.90 0.45
N ALA A 438 2.82 -6.99 -0.34
CA ALA A 438 2.84 -6.62 -1.75
C ALA A 438 3.30 -5.16 -1.95
N SER A 439 2.82 -4.24 -1.11
CA SER A 439 3.31 -2.85 -1.13
C SER A 439 4.82 -2.77 -0.88
N SER A 440 5.36 -3.55 0.07
CA SER A 440 6.82 -3.57 0.32
C SER A 440 7.60 -4.12 -0.89
N VAL A 441 7.09 -5.18 -1.54
CA VAL A 441 7.70 -5.72 -2.77
C VAL A 441 7.75 -4.63 -3.86
N MET A 442 6.64 -3.87 -4.03
CA MET A 442 6.63 -2.76 -4.98
C MET A 442 7.67 -1.68 -4.60
N ARG A 443 7.77 -1.30 -3.32
CA ARG A 443 8.80 -0.33 -2.85
C ARG A 443 10.21 -0.83 -3.09
N ALA A 444 10.47 -2.13 -2.90
CA ALA A 444 11.77 -2.74 -3.19
C ALA A 444 12.09 -2.67 -4.69
N CYS A 445 11.16 -3.09 -5.55
CA CYS A 445 11.33 -3.07 -7.01
C CYS A 445 11.50 -1.65 -7.56
N GLU A 446 10.67 -0.69 -7.10
CA GLU A 446 10.72 0.70 -7.55
C GLU A 446 12.04 1.39 -7.23
N ASN A 447 12.66 1.03 -6.13
CA ASN A 447 13.84 1.71 -5.61
C ASN A 447 15.14 0.89 -5.73
N VAL A 448 15.06 -0.35 -6.18
CA VAL A 448 16.17 -1.32 -6.22
C VAL A 448 16.86 -1.38 -4.84
N LEU A 449 16.06 -1.59 -3.80
CA LEU A 449 16.46 -1.45 -2.41
C LEU A 449 15.90 -2.59 -1.57
N PRO A 450 16.72 -3.25 -0.71
CA PRO A 450 16.22 -4.30 0.18
C PRO A 450 15.32 -3.70 1.28
N ILE A 451 14.36 -4.50 1.74
CA ILE A 451 13.41 -4.12 2.78
C ILE A 451 13.27 -5.23 3.82
N VAL A 452 13.31 -4.85 5.11
CA VAL A 452 12.91 -5.73 6.22
C VAL A 452 11.65 -5.17 6.85
N ARG A 453 10.63 -6.00 6.95
CA ARG A 453 9.39 -5.69 7.69
C ARG A 453 9.42 -6.35 9.04
N CYS A 454 9.12 -5.58 10.07
CA CYS A 454 8.91 -6.06 11.44
C CYS A 454 7.49 -5.69 11.87
N THR A 455 6.68 -6.68 12.21
CA THR A 455 5.28 -6.49 12.57
C THR A 455 4.99 -6.87 14.01
N GLN A 456 3.95 -6.34 14.60
CA GLN A 456 3.55 -6.67 15.97
C GLN A 456 2.91 -8.06 16.07
N ASP A 457 2.02 -8.38 15.16
CA ASP A 457 1.41 -9.68 14.90
C ASP A 457 0.87 -9.65 13.47
N GLY A 458 1.63 -10.20 12.52
CA GLY A 458 1.30 -10.07 11.10
C GLY A 458 2.26 -10.83 10.19
N ARG A 459 2.75 -10.16 9.14
CA ARG A 459 3.71 -10.73 8.19
C ARG A 459 5.05 -10.01 8.24
N SER A 460 5.95 -10.49 9.10
CA SER A 460 7.36 -10.08 9.11
C SER A 460 8.10 -10.80 8.00
N VAL A 461 8.69 -10.04 7.07
CA VAL A 461 9.35 -10.56 5.86
C VAL A 461 10.61 -9.79 5.53
N ALA A 462 11.54 -10.44 4.86
CA ALA A 462 12.72 -9.85 4.26
C ALA A 462 12.63 -9.93 2.74
N ILE A 463 12.88 -8.83 2.06
CA ILE A 463 12.75 -8.66 0.61
C ILE A 463 14.08 -8.15 0.08
N ASP A 464 14.62 -8.78 -0.96
CA ASP A 464 15.85 -8.32 -1.61
C ASP A 464 15.61 -7.06 -2.47
N ALA A 465 16.69 -6.44 -2.93
CA ALA A 465 16.62 -5.28 -3.80
C ALA A 465 15.99 -5.55 -5.18
N GLY A 466 15.73 -6.80 -5.52
CA GLY A 466 15.02 -7.21 -6.74
C GLY A 466 13.55 -7.54 -6.49
N GLY A 467 13.04 -7.36 -5.28
CA GLY A 467 11.65 -7.64 -4.90
C GLY A 467 11.35 -9.10 -4.56
N ALA A 468 12.37 -9.98 -4.50
CA ALA A 468 12.15 -11.35 -4.06
C ALA A 468 12.02 -11.42 -2.53
N ILE A 469 11.00 -12.11 -2.02
CA ILE A 469 10.91 -12.47 -0.62
C ILE A 469 11.95 -13.54 -0.35
N VAL A 470 12.99 -13.20 0.42
CA VAL A 470 14.13 -14.09 0.70
C VAL A 470 13.95 -14.87 2.00
N ASP A 471 13.17 -14.32 2.94
CA ASP A 471 12.81 -14.99 4.19
C ASP A 471 11.52 -14.37 4.77
N GLN A 472 10.77 -15.14 5.53
CA GLN A 472 9.55 -14.69 6.18
C GLN A 472 9.16 -15.56 7.37
N LEU A 473 8.54 -14.94 8.37
CA LEU A 473 7.90 -15.71 9.43
C LEU A 473 6.61 -16.36 8.89
N PRO A 474 6.35 -17.63 9.22
CA PRO A 474 5.11 -18.29 8.84
C PRO A 474 3.91 -17.50 9.36
N LEU A 475 2.83 -17.42 8.59
CA LEU A 475 1.58 -16.88 9.09
C LEU A 475 1.06 -17.81 10.18
N ALA A 476 0.98 -17.33 11.42
CA ALA A 476 0.45 -18.12 12.51
C ALA A 476 -1.01 -17.76 12.79
N PRO A 477 -1.83 -18.71 13.28
CA PRO A 477 -3.16 -18.39 13.78
C PRO A 477 -3.04 -17.42 14.98
N ALA A 478 -3.87 -16.38 14.99
CA ALA A 478 -3.95 -15.46 16.12
C ALA A 478 -4.81 -16.06 17.26
N PRO A 479 -4.47 -15.84 18.54
CA PRO A 479 -3.27 -15.16 19.05
C PRO A 479 -2.03 -16.06 18.97
N GLN A 480 -0.88 -15.43 18.77
CA GLN A 480 0.38 -16.15 18.70
C GLN A 480 0.87 -16.61 20.08
N PRO A 481 1.38 -17.84 20.22
CA PRO A 481 1.78 -18.37 21.53
C PRO A 481 3.04 -17.72 22.10
N GLY A 482 3.83 -17.00 21.31
CA GLY A 482 5.09 -16.41 21.75
C GLY A 482 5.73 -15.48 20.74
N PRO A 483 6.85 -14.82 21.11
CA PRO A 483 7.61 -14.00 20.19
C PRO A 483 8.30 -14.85 19.13
N ARG A 484 8.44 -14.29 17.93
CA ARG A 484 9.14 -14.90 16.80
C ARG A 484 10.26 -13.98 16.32
N THR A 485 11.29 -14.54 15.74
CA THR A 485 12.48 -13.81 15.31
C THR A 485 12.79 -14.13 13.86
N LEU A 486 12.93 -13.09 13.03
CA LEU A 486 13.42 -13.17 11.66
C LEU A 486 14.85 -12.60 11.64
N ALA A 487 15.84 -13.46 11.42
CA ALA A 487 17.25 -13.07 11.32
C ALA A 487 17.70 -13.21 9.86
N VAL A 488 18.15 -12.11 9.25
CA VAL A 488 18.45 -12.08 7.82
C VAL A 488 19.66 -11.21 7.53
N SER A 489 20.40 -11.58 6.49
CA SER A 489 21.52 -10.82 5.93
C SER A 489 21.17 -10.36 4.52
N LEU A 490 21.10 -9.04 4.31
CA LEU A 490 20.70 -8.45 3.03
C LEU A 490 21.83 -7.61 2.44
N GLN A 491 22.06 -7.78 1.14
CA GLN A 491 22.96 -6.92 0.39
C GLN A 491 22.43 -5.49 0.36
N ARG A 492 23.29 -4.49 0.59
CA ARG A 492 22.92 -3.07 0.58
C ARG A 492 22.46 -2.64 -0.79
N GLY A 493 21.57 -1.66 -0.87
CA GLY A 493 21.30 -0.88 -2.07
C GLY A 493 22.39 0.14 -2.37
N THR A 494 22.28 0.81 -3.51
CA THR A 494 23.28 1.83 -3.94
C THR A 494 23.26 3.11 -3.10
N GLY A 495 22.21 3.37 -2.35
CA GLY A 495 21.96 4.67 -1.73
C GLY A 495 21.74 5.79 -2.76
N LYS A 496 21.37 5.44 -3.98
CA LYS A 496 21.06 6.39 -5.06
C LYS A 496 19.74 6.01 -5.72
N PRO A 497 18.90 6.98 -6.11
CA PRO A 497 17.67 6.69 -6.83
C PRO A 497 17.98 6.03 -8.17
N PRO A 498 17.16 5.03 -8.59
CA PRO A 498 17.28 4.44 -9.91
C PRO A 498 17.05 5.47 -11.03
N ALA A 499 17.52 5.16 -12.24
CA ALA A 499 17.16 5.91 -13.42
C ALA A 499 15.63 6.03 -13.57
N PHE A 500 15.16 7.10 -14.21
CA PHE A 500 13.74 7.34 -14.51
C PHE A 500 12.82 7.62 -13.29
N THR A 501 13.36 7.99 -12.14
CA THR A 501 12.54 8.38 -10.96
C THR A 501 11.51 9.46 -11.29
N TRP A 502 11.84 10.40 -12.16
CA TRP A 502 10.93 11.43 -12.65
C TRP A 502 9.71 10.85 -13.40
N LEU A 503 9.93 9.83 -14.25
CA LEU A 503 8.86 9.18 -15.00
C LEU A 503 7.90 8.47 -14.04
N ARG A 504 8.44 7.77 -13.05
CA ARG A 504 7.65 7.12 -11.99
C ARG A 504 6.74 8.11 -11.25
N ARG A 505 7.26 9.29 -10.90
CA ARG A 505 6.46 10.36 -10.27
C ARG A 505 5.38 10.90 -11.21
N SER A 506 5.69 11.06 -12.49
CA SER A 506 4.77 11.64 -13.48
C SER A 506 3.66 10.69 -13.91
N THR A 507 3.89 9.38 -13.96
CA THR A 507 2.93 8.39 -14.46
C THR A 507 1.62 8.44 -13.69
N GLY A 508 1.68 8.54 -12.37
CA GLY A 508 0.51 8.66 -11.49
C GLY A 508 -0.28 9.95 -11.76
N TRP A 509 0.40 11.09 -11.81
CA TRP A 509 -0.24 12.38 -12.08
C TRP A 509 -0.90 12.44 -13.45
N ILE A 510 -0.22 12.00 -14.51
CA ILE A 510 -0.74 11.98 -15.88
C ILE A 510 -2.01 11.12 -15.95
N SER A 511 -1.96 9.92 -15.37
CA SER A 511 -3.12 9.01 -15.37
C SER A 511 -4.26 9.50 -14.49
N GLY A 512 -3.98 10.12 -13.36
CA GLY A 512 -4.97 10.75 -12.49
C GLY A 512 -5.68 11.93 -13.15
N LEU A 513 -4.92 12.81 -13.80
CA LEU A 513 -5.47 13.93 -14.58
C LEU A 513 -6.35 13.42 -15.73
N PHE A 514 -5.94 12.36 -16.42
CA PHE A 514 -6.76 11.73 -17.46
C PHE A 514 -8.13 11.30 -16.91
N VAL A 515 -8.18 10.65 -15.74
CA VAL A 515 -9.45 10.24 -15.11
C VAL A 515 -10.27 11.47 -14.73
N GLY A 516 -9.67 12.46 -14.07
CA GLY A 516 -10.38 13.67 -13.63
C GLY A 516 -10.99 14.45 -14.79
N LEU A 517 -10.17 14.85 -15.75
CA LEU A 517 -10.61 15.64 -16.92
C LEU A 517 -11.52 14.82 -17.86
N GLY A 518 -11.17 13.54 -18.07
CA GLY A 518 -11.95 12.64 -18.90
C GLY A 518 -13.33 12.35 -18.32
N ALA A 519 -13.45 12.20 -16.99
CA ALA A 519 -14.73 12.05 -16.30
C ALA A 519 -15.60 13.29 -16.45
N LEU A 520 -15.04 14.49 -16.25
CA LEU A 520 -15.77 15.76 -16.43
C LEU A 520 -16.30 15.87 -17.86
N ALA A 521 -15.47 15.62 -18.87
CA ALA A 521 -15.88 15.64 -20.28
C ALA A 521 -16.93 14.57 -20.60
N GLY A 522 -16.76 13.36 -20.07
CA GLY A 522 -17.70 12.25 -20.26
C GLY A 522 -19.08 12.53 -19.65
N LEU A 523 -19.11 13.05 -18.42
CA LEU A 523 -20.34 13.41 -17.70
C LEU A 523 -21.05 14.59 -18.38
N TRP A 524 -20.31 15.59 -18.85
CA TRP A 524 -20.88 16.73 -19.59
C TRP A 524 -21.56 16.29 -20.91
N ARG A 525 -20.88 15.44 -21.72
CA ARG A 525 -21.44 14.87 -22.94
C ARG A 525 -22.73 14.08 -22.66
N TRP A 526 -22.71 13.26 -21.61
CA TRP A 526 -23.87 12.47 -21.21
C TRP A 526 -25.05 13.36 -20.77
N GLY A 527 -24.80 14.44 -20.01
CA GLY A 527 -25.81 15.41 -19.61
C GLY A 527 -26.41 16.14 -20.79
N ARG A 528 -25.61 16.49 -21.82
CA ARG A 528 -26.09 17.08 -23.06
C ARG A 528 -26.99 16.13 -23.86
N ALA A 529 -26.54 14.88 -24.04
CA ALA A 529 -27.31 13.87 -24.77
C ALA A 529 -28.68 13.60 -24.13
N ARG A 530 -28.77 13.59 -22.81
CA ARG A 530 -30.06 13.46 -22.08
C ARG A 530 -30.96 14.65 -22.26
N ARG A 531 -30.44 15.88 -22.31
CA ARG A 531 -31.23 17.09 -22.55
C ARG A 531 -31.82 17.11 -23.97
N TRP A 532 -31.04 16.71 -24.96
CA TRP A 532 -31.51 16.55 -26.34
C TRP A 532 -32.62 15.51 -26.47
N ALA A 533 -32.48 14.35 -25.86
CA ALA A 533 -33.49 13.30 -25.89
C ALA A 533 -34.81 13.71 -25.20
N LYS A 534 -34.79 14.56 -24.18
CA LYS A 534 -35.98 15.09 -23.53
C LYS A 534 -36.62 16.22 -24.35
N GLY A 535 -35.85 17.03 -25.06
CA GLY A 535 -36.33 18.09 -25.91
C GLY A 535 -37.04 17.60 -27.19
N SER A 536 -36.59 16.46 -27.75
CA SER A 536 -37.19 15.83 -28.93
C SER A 536 -38.52 15.10 -28.64
N VAL A 537 -38.82 14.74 -27.40
CA VAL A 537 -40.09 14.11 -26.99
C VAL A 537 -41.16 15.18 -26.66
N GLY A 538 -40.75 16.40 -26.32
CA GLY A 538 -41.67 17.52 -26.01
C GLY A 538 -42.20 18.28 -27.22
N GLY A 539 -41.63 18.04 -28.41
CA GLY A 539 -41.99 18.77 -29.64
C GLY A 539 -43.09 18.15 -30.53
N SER A 540 -43.66 16.99 -30.15
CA SER A 540 -44.65 16.28 -30.96
C SER A 540 -46.12 16.37 -30.45
N LEU A 541 -46.41 17.26 -29.51
CA LEU A 541 -47.76 17.51 -29.03
C LEU A 541 -48.17 18.95 -29.33
N GLY A 542 -48.38 19.27 -30.60
CA GLY A 542 -48.85 20.58 -31.00
C GLY A 542 -49.08 20.68 -32.51
N ALA A 543 -50.04 19.92 -33.04
CA ALA A 543 -50.73 20.29 -34.29
C ALA A 543 -52.21 20.48 -33.95
N PRO A 544 -52.76 21.67 -34.06
CA PRO A 544 -54.23 21.86 -34.07
C PRO A 544 -54.78 21.37 -35.38
N GLY A 545 -55.86 20.60 -35.29
CA GLY A 545 -56.72 20.26 -36.40
C GLY A 545 -57.55 21.44 -36.94
#